data_5036f7f5007bfaa12d454e0486ca7aae
#
_entry.id   5036f7f5007bfaa12d454e0486ca7aae
#
_cell.length_a   1.000
_cell.length_b   1.000
_cell.length_c   1.000
_cell.angle_alpha   90.00
_cell.angle_beta   90.00
_cell.angle_gamma   90.00
#
_symmetry.space_group_name_H-M   'P 1'
#
loop_
_entity.id
_entity.type
_entity.pdbx_description
1 polymer ?
#
loop_
_entity_poly.entity_id
_entity_poly.type
_entity_poly.pdbx_seq_one_letter_code
_entity_poly.pdbx_strand_id
1 'polypeptide(L)' 'MIQVGKIFAGRYRIIKQIGRGGMADVYLAKDLILDGEEVAVKVLRTNYQTDPIAVARFQREARAMADLD' A
#
# COMPACT_ATOMS: atom_id res chain seq x y z
N MET A 1 0.79 5.31 -11.01
CA MET A 1 1.95 5.56 -10.14
C MET A 1 1.53 6.36 -8.92
N ILE A 2 1.98 5.94 -7.73
CA ILE A 2 1.69 6.65 -6.49
C ILE A 2 2.49 7.96 -6.45
N GLN A 3 1.83 9.04 -6.09
CA GLN A 3 2.47 10.36 -6.01
C GLN A 3 2.21 10.98 -4.63
N VAL A 4 3.26 11.54 -4.04
CA VAL A 4 3.17 12.27 -2.77
C VAL A 4 2.18 13.43 -2.92
N GLY A 5 1.33 13.62 -1.92
CA GLY A 5 0.30 14.65 -1.90
C GLY A 5 -0.99 14.28 -2.59
N LYS A 6 -1.01 13.18 -3.35
CA LYS A 6 -2.22 12.72 -4.04
C LYS A 6 -2.99 11.72 -3.19
N ILE A 7 -4.26 11.53 -3.53
CA ILE A 7 -5.13 10.58 -2.82
C ILE A 7 -5.13 9.26 -3.57
N PHE A 8 -4.77 8.18 -2.86
CA PHE A 8 -4.75 6.83 -3.40
C PHE A 8 -6.02 6.09 -2.97
N ALA A 9 -6.64 5.39 -3.92
CA ALA A 9 -7.86 4.59 -3.70
C ALA A 9 -9.02 5.41 -3.09
N GLY A 10 -9.03 6.72 -3.32
CA GLY A 10 -10.08 7.60 -2.82
C GLY A 10 -10.08 7.76 -1.30
N ARG A 11 -9.03 7.31 -0.61
CA ARG A 11 -9.03 7.24 0.85
C ARG A 11 -7.74 7.71 1.51
N TYR A 12 -6.58 7.42 0.91
CA TYR A 12 -5.28 7.62 1.55
C TYR A 12 -4.53 8.78 0.91
N ARG A 13 -4.25 9.82 1.67
CA ARG A 13 -3.40 10.92 1.19
C ARG A 13 -1.95 10.53 1.44
N ILE A 14 -1.20 10.33 0.38
CA ILE A 14 0.19 9.88 0.44
C ILE A 14 1.09 11.01 0.96
N ILE A 15 1.85 10.73 2.02
CA ILE A 15 2.78 11.70 2.62
C ILE A 15 4.18 11.49 2.06
N LYS A 16 4.70 10.27 2.16
CA LYS A 16 6.04 9.94 1.67
C LYS A 16 6.21 8.44 1.56
N GLN A 17 7.20 8.01 0.79
CA GLN A 17 7.60 6.60 0.75
C GLN A 17 8.49 6.31 1.95
N ILE A 18 8.18 5.25 2.69
CA ILE A 18 8.93 4.87 3.89
C ILE A 18 9.59 3.50 3.78
N GLY A 19 9.31 2.75 2.73
CA GLY A 19 9.93 1.45 2.54
C GLY A 19 9.94 1.04 1.08
N ARG A 20 10.86 0.15 0.74
CA ARG A 20 11.02 -0.34 -0.62
C ARG A 20 11.35 -1.82 -0.60
N GLY A 21 10.44 -2.64 -1.08
CA GLY A 21 10.64 -4.07 -1.22
C GLY A 21 10.94 -4.48 -2.65
N GLY A 22 11.09 -5.77 -2.88
CA GLY A 22 11.34 -6.31 -4.21
C GLY A 22 10.18 -6.11 -5.16
N MET A 23 8.94 -6.32 -4.69
CA MET A 23 7.73 -6.24 -5.51
C MET A 23 6.80 -5.12 -5.10
N ALA A 24 6.96 -4.56 -3.92
CA ALA A 24 6.04 -3.56 -3.39
C ALA A 24 6.79 -2.45 -2.68
N ASP A 25 6.17 -1.28 -2.68
CA ASP A 25 6.67 -0.12 -1.94
C ASP A 25 5.71 0.18 -0.80
N VAL A 26 6.23 0.76 0.29
CA VAL A 26 5.43 1.14 1.45
C VAL A 26 5.43 2.66 1.58
N TYR A 27 4.25 3.23 1.75
CA TYR A 27 4.06 4.67 1.90
C TYR A 27 3.45 4.99 3.25
N LEU A 28 3.88 6.10 3.83
CA LEU A 28 3.16 6.71 4.93
C LEU A 28 2.03 7.55 4.33
N ALA A 29 0.83 7.39 4.86
CA ALA A 29 -0.34 8.10 4.37
C ALA A 29 -1.26 8.49 5.51
N LYS A 30 -2.13 9.46 5.25
CA LYS A 30 -3.24 9.81 6.16
C LYS A 30 -4.50 9.15 5.65
N ASP A 31 -5.16 8.41 6.53
CA ASP A 31 -6.44 7.76 6.23
C ASP A 31 -7.57 8.78 6.40
N LEU A 32 -8.12 9.25 5.30
CA LEU A 32 -9.12 10.31 5.32
C LEU A 32 -10.47 9.86 5.90
N ILE A 33 -10.72 8.55 5.95
CA ILE A 33 -11.93 7.99 6.57
C ILE A 33 -11.75 7.89 8.08
N LEU A 34 -10.52 7.58 8.53
CA LEU A 34 -10.19 7.49 9.96
C LEU A 34 -9.63 8.81 10.50
N ASP A 35 -10.23 9.91 10.10
CA ASP A 35 -9.97 11.26 10.64
C ASP A 35 -8.51 11.69 10.50
N GLY A 36 -7.87 11.31 9.40
CA GLY A 36 -6.48 11.70 9.12
C GLY A 36 -5.44 10.92 9.90
N GLU A 37 -5.81 9.78 10.47
CA GLU A 37 -4.87 8.92 11.18
C GLU A 37 -3.77 8.44 10.24
N GLU A 38 -2.53 8.43 10.70
CA GLU A 38 -1.39 7.98 9.90
C GLU A 38 -1.34 6.46 9.84
N VAL A 39 -1.19 5.95 8.62
CA VAL A 39 -1.16 4.50 8.35
C VAL A 39 -0.06 4.20 7.34
N ALA A 40 0.40 2.96 7.35
CA ALA A 40 1.29 2.45 6.30
C ALA A 40 0.47 1.79 5.20
N VAL A 41 0.73 2.18 3.96
CA VAL A 41 0.05 1.62 2.79
C VAL A 41 1.09 0.91 1.94
N LYS A 42 0.90 -0.39 1.74
CA LYS A 42 1.78 -1.21 0.91
C LYS A 42 1.15 -1.36 -0.48
N VAL A 43 1.91 -1.00 -1.50
CA VAL A 43 1.41 -0.98 -2.88
C VAL A 43 2.30 -1.83 -3.77
N LEU A 44 1.70 -2.81 -4.45
CA LEU A 44 2.40 -3.63 -5.42
C LEU A 44 2.85 -2.77 -6.59
N ARG A 45 4.12 -2.92 -7.00
CA ARG A 45 4.66 -2.14 -8.12
C ARG A 45 3.94 -2.48 -9.41
N THR A 46 3.85 -1.48 -10.30
CA THR A 46 3.12 -1.58 -11.56
C THR A 46 3.54 -2.79 -12.39
N ASN A 47 4.84 -3.06 -12.48
CA ASN A 47 5.34 -4.16 -13.29
C ASN A 47 4.97 -5.56 -12.75
N TYR A 48 4.49 -5.63 -11.51
CA TYR A 48 4.02 -6.89 -10.91
C TYR A 48 2.51 -7.00 -10.85
N GLN A 49 1.78 -5.94 -11.15
CA GLN A 49 0.32 -5.93 -11.02
C GLN A 49 -0.38 -6.83 -12.03
N THR A 50 0.28 -7.15 -13.13
CA THR A 50 -0.24 -8.06 -14.15
C THR A 50 0.29 -9.48 -14.01
N ASP A 51 1.15 -9.76 -13.02
CA ASP A 51 1.68 -11.09 -12.76
C ASP A 51 0.80 -11.79 -11.72
N PRO A 52 0.03 -12.84 -12.13
CA PRO A 52 -0.90 -13.50 -11.20
C PRO A 52 -0.21 -14.10 -9.98
N ILE A 53 1.02 -14.57 -10.12
CA ILE A 53 1.77 -15.17 -9.01
C ILE A 53 2.16 -14.09 -8.01
N ALA A 54 2.65 -12.95 -8.49
CA ALA A 54 3.03 -11.84 -7.63
C ALA A 54 1.82 -11.26 -6.90
N VAL A 55 0.69 -11.10 -7.60
CA VAL A 55 -0.55 -10.60 -7.01
C VAL A 55 -1.05 -11.54 -5.92
N ALA A 56 -1.05 -12.85 -6.18
CA ALA A 56 -1.49 -13.84 -5.20
C ALA A 56 -0.62 -13.82 -3.94
N ARG A 57 0.70 -13.71 -4.12
CA ARG A 57 1.64 -13.63 -2.99
C ARG A 57 1.41 -12.36 -2.18
N PHE A 58 1.23 -11.23 -2.85
CA PHE A 58 0.97 -9.95 -2.21
C PHE A 58 -0.30 -10.00 -1.35
N GLN A 59 -1.38 -10.57 -1.91
CA GLN A 59 -2.66 -10.69 -1.21
C GLN A 59 -2.56 -11.64 -0.02
N ARG A 60 -1.80 -12.72 -0.15
CA ARG A 60 -1.58 -13.68 0.94
C ARG A 60 -0.85 -13.04 2.11
N GLU A 61 0.18 -12.27 1.84
CA GLU A 61 0.94 -11.57 2.89
C GLU A 61 0.07 -10.54 3.60
N ALA A 62 -0.73 -9.78 2.86
CA ALA A 62 -1.64 -8.80 3.44
C ALA A 62 -2.69 -9.47 4.34
N ARG A 63 -3.22 -10.63 3.91
CA ARG A 63 -4.19 -11.38 4.70
C ARG A 63 -3.57 -11.92 5.98
N ALA A 64 -2.34 -12.43 5.90
CA ALA A 64 -1.65 -12.95 7.07
C ALA A 64 -1.42 -11.85 8.11
N MET A 65 -1.08 -10.64 7.68
CA MET A 65 -0.93 -9.51 8.60
C MET A 65 -2.25 -9.10 9.25
N ALA A 66 -3.34 -9.15 8.49
CA ALA A 66 -4.66 -8.85 9.03
C ALA A 66 -5.09 -9.88 10.10
N ASP A 67 -4.70 -11.14 9.90
CA ASP A 67 -5.06 -12.23 10.82
C ASP A 67 -4.27 -12.19 12.12
N LEU A 68 -3.21 -11.38 12.19
CA LEU A 68 -2.40 -11.25 13.41
C LEU A 68 -3.03 -10.35 14.46
N ASP A 69 -4.06 -9.64 14.13
CA ASP A 69 -4.73 -8.71 15.05
C ASP A 69 -5.55 -9.43 16.11
#